data_121b2ae66faa442f8b2c88ad47a11d4e
#
_entry.id   121b2ae66faa442f8b2c88ad47a11d4e
#
_cell.length_a   1.000
_cell.length_b   1.000
_cell.length_c   1.000
_cell.angle_alpha   90.00
_cell.angle_beta   90.00
_cell.angle_gamma   90.00
#
_symmetry.space_group_name_H-M   'P 1'
#
loop_
_entity.id
_entity.type
_entity.pdbx_description
1 polymer ?
#
loop_
_entity_poly.entity_id
_entity_poly.type
_entity_poly.pdbx_seq_one_letter_code
_entity_poly.pdbx_strand_id
1 'polypeptide(L)'
;DYEIEGNFRLYCTDVSLLLAMRDFGLKQAIVEGTLTGNTKGGLYESFVADALVKSGHALHFYRNETTKREIDFVIQGGGYVVPVEVKAGRAAANSLRAVMRSNEDIGLAYKVADANVGVSEDGVVTVPHYMAMYL
;
A
#
# COMPACT_ATOMS: atom_id res chain seq x y z
N ASP A 1 4.60 -14.69 15.44
CA ASP A 1 5.37 -14.43 14.21
C ASP A 1 5.27 -15.64 13.31
N TYR A 2 4.44 -15.56 12.27
CA TYR A 2 4.35 -16.56 11.22
C TYR A 2 5.03 -15.99 9.97
N GLU A 3 6.35 -16.03 9.93
CA GLU A 3 7.09 -15.84 8.69
C GLU A 3 6.99 -17.12 7.85
N ILE A 4 6.40 -17.02 6.67
CA ILE A 4 6.39 -18.11 5.70
C ILE A 4 7.69 -17.99 4.90
N GLU A 5 8.59 -18.93 5.09
CA GLU A 5 9.86 -19.02 4.37
C GLU A 5 9.60 -19.00 2.85
N GLY A 6 10.25 -18.10 2.13
CA GLY A 6 10.08 -17.94 0.68
C GLY A 6 8.98 -16.95 0.24
N ASN A 7 8.20 -16.38 1.15
CA ASN A 7 7.23 -15.34 0.83
C ASN A 7 7.80 -13.97 1.21
N PHE A 8 8.32 -13.23 0.24
CA PHE A 8 8.94 -11.93 0.45
C PHE A 8 8.56 -10.94 -0.64
N ARG A 9 8.64 -9.66 -0.34
CA ARG A 9 8.50 -8.54 -1.29
C ARG A 9 9.77 -7.69 -1.26
N LEU A 10 10.20 -7.24 -2.42
CA LEU A 10 11.34 -6.35 -2.56
C LEU A 10 10.87 -4.99 -3.05
N TYR A 11 11.30 -3.96 -2.34
CA TYR A 11 11.08 -2.58 -2.72
C TYR A 11 12.41 -1.86 -2.88
N CYS A 12 12.49 -0.95 -3.83
CA CYS A 12 13.63 -0.06 -3.95
C CYS A 12 13.51 1.05 -2.90
N THR A 13 14.61 1.39 -2.25
CA THR A 13 14.67 2.43 -1.21
C THR A 13 14.47 3.86 -1.75
N ASP A 14 14.41 4.02 -3.05
CA ASP A 14 14.16 5.28 -3.74
C ASP A 14 13.41 5.01 -5.06
N VAL A 15 12.20 5.53 -5.16
CA VAL A 15 11.35 5.36 -6.34
C VAL A 15 11.93 6.09 -7.55
N SER A 16 12.62 7.23 -7.35
CA SER A 16 13.29 7.95 -8.43
C SER A 16 14.44 7.13 -9.01
N LEU A 17 15.19 6.43 -8.16
CA LEU A 17 16.22 5.50 -8.57
C LEU A 17 15.61 4.30 -9.31
N LEU A 18 14.54 3.72 -8.78
CA LEU A 18 13.80 2.66 -9.45
C LEU A 18 13.38 3.06 -10.86
N LEU A 19 12.85 4.28 -11.02
CA LEU A 19 12.47 4.83 -12.32
C LEU A 19 13.70 5.10 -13.23
N ALA A 20 14.82 5.52 -12.65
CA ALA A 20 16.04 5.75 -13.40
C ALA A 20 16.65 4.46 -13.99
N MET A 21 16.43 3.33 -13.31
CA MET A 21 16.85 1.99 -13.75
C MET A 21 15.92 1.38 -14.80
N ARG A 22 14.76 1.99 -15.06
CA ARG A 22 13.78 1.52 -16.02
C ARG A 22 13.94 2.21 -17.36
N ASP A 23 13.28 1.65 -18.37
CA ASP A 23 13.23 2.22 -19.72
C ASP A 23 12.71 3.67 -19.71
N PHE A 24 13.25 4.50 -20.60
CA PHE A 24 12.85 5.90 -20.74
C PHE A 24 11.35 6.07 -21.05
N GLY A 25 10.75 5.13 -21.79
CA GLY A 25 9.33 5.12 -22.12
C GLY A 25 8.44 5.03 -20.86
N LEU A 26 8.90 4.41 -19.79
CA LEU A 26 8.16 4.35 -18.52
C LEU A 26 8.03 5.74 -17.89
N LYS A 27 9.11 6.52 -17.88
CA LYS A 27 9.08 7.90 -17.36
C LYS A 27 8.13 8.78 -18.16
N GLN A 28 8.17 8.66 -19.48
CA GLN A 28 7.27 9.39 -20.37
C GLN A 28 5.80 9.00 -20.10
N ALA A 29 5.49 7.71 -19.98
CA ALA A 29 4.14 7.24 -19.68
C ALA A 29 3.60 7.75 -18.33
N ILE A 30 4.48 7.94 -17.33
CA ILE A 30 4.09 8.54 -16.03
C ILE A 30 3.74 10.01 -16.23
N VAL A 31 4.58 10.77 -16.90
CA VAL A 31 4.38 12.22 -17.14
C VAL A 31 3.13 12.48 -17.97
N GLU A 32 2.86 11.64 -18.96
CA GLU A 32 1.69 11.72 -19.84
C GLU A 32 0.42 11.13 -19.19
N GLY A 33 0.55 10.48 -18.03
CA GLY A 33 -0.59 9.85 -17.35
C GLY A 33 -1.13 8.60 -18.07
N THR A 34 -0.38 8.04 -19.00
CA THR A 34 -0.77 6.87 -19.82
C THR A 34 -0.40 5.53 -19.19
N LEU A 35 0.35 5.54 -18.07
CA LEU A 35 0.74 4.34 -17.37
C LEU A 35 -0.47 3.62 -16.77
N THR A 36 -0.59 2.33 -17.04
CA THR A 36 -1.70 1.48 -16.60
C THR A 36 -1.23 0.13 -16.05
N GLY A 37 -2.17 -0.66 -15.54
CA GLY A 37 -1.95 -2.06 -15.15
C GLY A 37 -1.04 -2.24 -13.94
N ASN A 38 -0.44 -3.43 -13.87
CA ASN A 38 0.38 -3.85 -12.72
C ASN A 38 1.62 -2.98 -12.51
N THR A 39 2.20 -2.47 -13.59
CA THR A 39 3.37 -1.57 -13.50
C THR A 39 3.02 -0.29 -12.75
N LYS A 40 1.84 0.29 -13.03
CA LYS A 40 1.34 1.45 -12.28
C LYS A 40 1.15 1.11 -10.81
N GLY A 41 0.47 -0.02 -10.49
CA GLY A 41 0.26 -0.48 -9.13
C GLY A 41 1.57 -0.62 -8.36
N GLY A 42 2.53 -1.38 -8.91
CA GLY A 42 3.83 -1.61 -8.27
C GLY A 42 4.66 -0.34 -8.01
N LEU A 43 4.54 0.69 -8.86
CA LEU A 43 5.18 1.98 -8.62
C LEU A 43 4.57 2.73 -7.44
N TYR A 44 3.23 2.74 -7.32
CA TYR A 44 2.56 3.36 -6.18
C TYR A 44 2.82 2.60 -4.88
N GLU A 45 2.85 1.26 -4.92
CA GLU A 45 3.25 0.45 -3.77
C GLU A 45 4.70 0.75 -3.35
N SER A 46 5.64 0.85 -4.31
CA SER A 46 7.04 1.20 -4.02
C SER A 46 7.17 2.61 -3.42
N PHE A 47 6.37 3.58 -3.91
CA PHE A 47 6.33 4.93 -3.36
C PHE A 47 5.83 4.92 -1.90
N VAL A 48 4.77 4.19 -1.61
CA VAL A 48 4.22 4.08 -0.26
C VAL A 48 5.19 3.32 0.66
N ALA A 49 5.82 2.24 0.18
CA ALA A 49 6.84 1.52 0.93
C ALA A 49 8.00 2.44 1.36
N ASP A 50 8.53 3.23 0.43
CA ASP A 50 9.60 4.20 0.69
C ASP A 50 9.15 5.25 1.73
N ALA A 51 7.94 5.79 1.60
CA ALA A 51 7.38 6.75 2.54
C ALA A 51 7.26 6.16 3.96
N LEU A 52 6.70 4.94 4.09
CA LEU A 52 6.52 4.26 5.38
C LEU A 52 7.86 3.97 6.06
N VAL A 53 8.85 3.49 5.31
CA VAL A 53 10.20 3.23 5.86
C VAL A 53 10.85 4.53 6.35
N LYS A 54 10.76 5.61 5.58
CA LYS A 54 11.30 6.92 5.96
C LYS A 54 10.58 7.54 7.17
N SER A 55 9.32 7.15 7.40
CA SER A 55 8.57 7.52 8.61
C SER A 55 8.84 6.60 9.80
N GLY A 56 9.73 5.61 9.65
CA GLY A 56 10.20 4.74 10.75
C GLY A 56 9.42 3.44 10.90
N HIS A 57 8.53 3.09 9.97
CA HIS A 57 7.79 1.85 10.04
C HIS A 57 8.60 0.66 9.50
N ALA A 58 8.53 -0.46 10.21
CA ALA A 58 8.90 -1.76 9.64
C ALA A 58 7.83 -2.21 8.65
N LEU A 59 8.25 -2.68 7.48
CA LEU A 59 7.31 -3.15 6.46
C LEU A 59 6.96 -4.61 6.70
N HIS A 60 5.68 -4.86 6.90
CA HIS A 60 5.08 -6.18 6.87
C HIS A 60 3.97 -6.19 5.82
N PHE A 61 3.61 -7.34 5.32
CA PHE A 61 2.45 -7.54 4.46
C PHE A 61 1.63 -8.74 4.96
N TYR A 62 0.38 -8.82 4.55
CA TYR A 62 -0.48 -9.95 4.88
C TYR A 62 -0.96 -10.62 3.62
N ARG A 63 -0.89 -11.96 3.61
CA ARG A 63 -1.46 -12.79 2.57
C ARG A 63 -2.14 -14.02 3.18
N ASN A 64 -3.37 -14.25 2.79
CA ASN A 64 -4.11 -15.45 3.17
C ASN A 64 -4.09 -16.45 2.01
N GLU A 65 -3.42 -17.57 2.20
CA GLU A 65 -3.23 -18.58 1.14
C GLU A 65 -4.54 -19.26 0.73
N THR A 66 -5.53 -19.35 1.62
CA THR A 66 -6.82 -19.97 1.32
C THR A 66 -7.74 -19.03 0.54
N THR A 67 -7.90 -17.79 1.03
CA THR A 67 -8.81 -16.81 0.42
C THR A 67 -8.15 -15.99 -0.67
N LYS A 68 -6.83 -16.12 -0.84
CA LYS A 68 -5.98 -15.31 -1.75
C LYS A 68 -6.11 -13.81 -1.53
N ARG A 69 -6.58 -13.41 -0.34
CA ARG A 69 -6.62 -12.00 0.05
C ARG A 69 -5.23 -11.53 0.45
N GLU A 70 -4.93 -10.32 0.07
CA GLU A 70 -3.63 -9.70 0.30
C GLU A 70 -3.83 -8.27 0.77
N ILE A 71 -3.00 -7.82 1.72
CA ILE A 71 -2.88 -6.44 2.16
C ILE A 71 -1.45 -6.02 1.89
N ASP A 72 -1.29 -4.87 1.25
CA ASP A 72 0.00 -4.41 0.74
C ASP A 72 0.99 -4.15 1.86
N PHE A 73 0.56 -3.46 2.92
CA PHE A 73 1.38 -3.22 4.10
C PHE A 73 0.59 -3.41 5.39
N VAL A 74 1.32 -3.79 6.42
CA VAL A 74 0.82 -3.84 7.79
C VAL A 74 1.84 -3.09 8.65
N ILE A 75 1.40 -2.02 9.30
CA ILE A 75 2.22 -1.19 10.17
C ILE A 75 1.74 -1.27 11.62
N GLN A 76 2.58 -0.86 12.54
CA GLN A 76 2.20 -0.72 13.95
C GLN A 76 2.05 0.76 14.29
N GLY A 77 0.93 1.12 14.89
CA GLY A 77 0.65 2.47 15.37
C GLY A 77 -0.12 2.45 16.68
N GLY A 78 0.38 3.16 17.71
CA GLY A 78 -0.29 3.26 19.01
C GLY A 78 -0.51 1.92 19.74
N GLY A 79 0.29 0.89 19.44
CA GLY A 79 0.13 -0.45 20.01
C GLY A 79 -0.84 -1.34 19.22
N TYR A 80 -1.39 -0.88 18.12
CA TYR A 80 -2.32 -1.60 17.26
C TYR A 80 -1.69 -1.99 15.92
N VAL A 81 -2.24 -3.03 15.33
CA VAL A 81 -1.94 -3.44 13.96
C VAL A 81 -2.83 -2.65 13.02
N VAL A 82 -2.23 -1.95 12.06
CA VAL A 82 -2.94 -1.10 11.11
C VAL A 82 -2.63 -1.55 9.68
N PRO A 83 -3.59 -2.16 8.99
CA PRO A 83 -3.43 -2.54 7.59
C PRO A 83 -3.54 -1.32 6.67
N VAL A 84 -2.70 -1.33 5.63
CA VAL A 84 -2.62 -0.29 4.61
C VAL A 84 -2.74 -0.92 3.23
N GLU A 85 -3.71 -0.48 2.45
CA GLU A 85 -3.93 -0.91 1.06
C GLU A 85 -3.67 0.23 0.10
N VAL A 86 -2.86 -0.02 -0.93
CA VAL A 86 -2.50 0.97 -1.95
C VAL A 86 -3.33 0.74 -3.20
N LYS A 87 -3.91 1.80 -3.74
CA LYS A 87 -4.62 1.81 -5.01
C LYS A 87 -4.06 2.90 -5.90
N ALA A 88 -3.55 2.53 -7.06
CA ALA A 88 -3.02 3.49 -8.05
C ALA A 88 -4.10 4.44 -8.65
N GLY A 89 -5.35 4.25 -8.29
CA GLY A 89 -6.51 5.05 -8.70
C GLY A 89 -7.55 5.07 -7.57
N ARG A 90 -8.83 5.09 -7.95
CA ARG A 90 -9.97 5.22 -7.01
C ARG A 90 -10.67 3.90 -6.68
N ALA A 91 -10.10 2.76 -7.08
CA ALA A 91 -10.71 1.45 -6.86
C ALA A 91 -11.04 1.17 -5.40
N ALA A 92 -12.06 0.35 -5.16
CA ALA A 92 -12.46 -0.05 -3.82
C ALA A 92 -11.39 -0.93 -3.15
N ALA A 93 -11.24 -0.79 -1.83
CA ALA A 93 -10.33 -1.60 -1.00
C ALA A 93 -11.10 -2.81 -0.41
N ASN A 94 -11.51 -3.74 -1.27
CA ASN A 94 -12.36 -4.86 -0.86
C ASN A 94 -11.62 -5.86 0.03
N SER A 95 -10.34 -6.13 -0.24
CA SER A 95 -9.50 -7.01 0.60
C SER A 95 -9.35 -6.42 2.00
N LEU A 96 -9.06 -5.13 2.09
CA LEU A 96 -8.92 -4.40 3.35
C LEU A 96 -10.19 -4.53 4.21
N ARG A 97 -11.34 -4.21 3.63
CA ARG A 97 -12.63 -4.31 4.32
C ARG A 97 -12.96 -5.74 4.75
N ALA A 98 -12.60 -6.72 3.94
CA ALA A 98 -12.83 -8.12 4.28
C ALA A 98 -11.93 -8.59 5.43
N VAL A 99 -10.69 -8.11 5.50
CA VAL A 99 -9.77 -8.41 6.62
C VAL A 99 -10.26 -7.74 7.90
N MET A 100 -10.68 -6.48 7.86
CA MET A 100 -11.25 -5.78 9.01
C MET A 100 -12.49 -6.50 9.57
N ARG A 101 -13.41 -6.93 8.71
CA ARG A 101 -14.60 -7.67 9.14
C ARG A 101 -14.31 -9.04 9.74
N SER A 102 -13.20 -9.66 9.36
CA SER A 102 -12.79 -10.97 9.91
C SER A 102 -11.92 -10.88 11.16
N ASN A 103 -11.56 -9.65 11.59
CA ASN A 103 -10.73 -9.42 12.76
C ASN A 103 -11.20 -8.16 13.48
N GLU A 104 -11.93 -8.35 14.57
CA GLU A 104 -12.55 -7.28 15.36
C GLU A 104 -11.51 -6.37 16.07
N ASP A 105 -10.27 -6.83 16.22
CA ASP A 105 -9.19 -6.05 16.82
C ASP A 105 -8.66 -4.95 15.87
N ILE A 106 -9.05 -4.99 14.59
CA ILE A 106 -8.64 -3.98 13.60
C ILE A 106 -9.70 -2.88 13.53
N GLY A 107 -9.56 -1.85 14.37
CA GLY A 107 -10.47 -0.69 14.39
C GLY A 107 -10.09 0.43 13.41
N LEU A 108 -8.89 0.39 12.83
CA LEU A 108 -8.37 1.41 11.91
C LEU A 108 -7.64 0.75 10.74
N ALA A 109 -7.87 1.26 9.54
CA ALA A 109 -7.12 0.86 8.35
C ALA A 109 -6.97 2.04 7.39
N TYR A 110 -5.89 2.05 6.61
CA TYR A 110 -5.64 3.08 5.61
C TYR A 110 -5.80 2.55 4.20
N LYS A 111 -6.50 3.33 3.39
CA LYS A 111 -6.50 3.21 1.94
C LYS A 111 -5.73 4.39 1.36
N VAL A 112 -4.56 4.13 0.78
CA VAL A 112 -3.77 5.13 0.07
C VAL A 112 -4.16 5.10 -1.40
N ALA A 113 -4.71 6.20 -1.93
CA ALA A 113 -5.35 6.21 -3.25
C ALA A 113 -5.32 7.60 -3.92
N ASP A 114 -5.70 7.66 -5.19
CA ASP A 114 -5.99 8.91 -5.90
C ASP A 114 -7.35 9.47 -5.44
N ALA A 115 -7.39 10.00 -4.24
CA ALA A 115 -8.59 10.53 -3.60
C ALA A 115 -8.24 11.57 -2.54
N ASN A 116 -9.19 12.39 -2.17
CA ASN A 116 -9.06 13.29 -1.02
C ASN A 116 -9.13 12.49 0.29
N VAL A 117 -8.67 13.12 1.36
CA VAL A 117 -8.81 12.57 2.72
C VAL A 117 -10.30 12.37 3.04
N GLY A 118 -10.61 11.20 3.58
CA GLY A 118 -11.96 10.86 4.01
C GLY A 118 -11.95 9.66 4.96
N VAL A 119 -12.96 9.57 5.78
CA VAL A 119 -13.18 8.46 6.71
C VAL A 119 -14.51 7.81 6.37
N SER A 120 -14.52 6.51 6.16
CA SER A 120 -15.74 5.75 5.93
C SER A 120 -16.30 5.22 7.26
N GLU A 121 -17.61 4.92 7.28
CA GLU A 121 -18.31 4.41 8.47
C GLU A 121 -17.72 3.10 9.03
N ASP A 122 -17.07 2.33 8.18
CA ASP A 122 -16.40 1.07 8.52
C ASP A 122 -14.95 1.24 9.02
N GLY A 123 -14.53 2.47 9.36
CA GLY A 123 -13.22 2.76 9.95
C GLY A 123 -12.05 2.83 8.96
N VAL A 124 -12.31 2.78 7.64
CA VAL A 124 -11.25 2.98 6.64
C VAL A 124 -11.01 4.46 6.42
N VAL A 125 -9.78 4.89 6.67
CA VAL A 125 -9.30 6.23 6.38
C VAL A 125 -8.66 6.23 4.99
N THR A 126 -9.24 6.98 4.06
CA THR A 126 -8.64 7.20 2.74
C THR A 126 -7.71 8.41 2.79
N VAL A 127 -6.51 8.26 2.26
CA VAL A 127 -5.52 9.34 2.15
C VAL A 127 -4.92 9.38 0.74
N PRO A 128 -4.58 10.58 0.21
CA PRO A 128 -3.85 10.68 -1.04
C PRO A 128 -2.42 10.13 -0.89
N HIS A 129 -1.82 9.68 -2.00
CA HIS A 129 -0.52 9.02 -1.99
C HIS A 129 0.60 9.84 -1.30
N TYR A 130 0.63 11.15 -1.54
CA TYR A 130 1.64 12.03 -0.96
C TYR A 130 1.55 12.17 0.57
N MET A 131 0.45 11.73 1.17
CA MET A 131 0.28 11.72 2.62
C MET A 131 0.75 10.41 3.28
N ALA A 132 1.22 9.42 2.52
CA ALA A 132 1.69 8.16 3.08
C ALA A 132 2.81 8.31 4.12
N MET A 133 3.58 9.41 4.05
CA MET A 133 4.64 9.74 5.00
C MET A 133 4.13 10.19 6.40
N TYR A 134 2.83 10.37 6.56
CA TYR A 134 2.22 10.79 7.83
C TYR A 134 1.41 9.68 8.51
N LEU A 135 1.44 8.48 7.98
CA LEU A 135 0.75 7.31 8.54
C LEU A 135 1.42 6.75 9.78
#